data_926574a7900da82f04cdbe3422725f16
#
_entry.id   926574a7900da82f04cdbe3422725f16
#
_cell.length_a   1.000
_cell.length_b   1.000
_cell.length_c   1.000
_cell.angle_alpha   90.00
_cell.angle_beta   90.00
_cell.angle_gamma   90.00
#
_symmetry.space_group_name_H-M   'P 1'
#
loop_
_entity.id
_entity.type
_entity.pdbx_description
1 polymer ?
#
loop_
_entity_poly.entity_id
_entity_poly.type
_entity_poly.pdbx_seq_one_letter_code
_entity_poly.pdbx_strand_id
1 'polypeptide(L)'
;MTRLLLISLLALVFKSCICEDWCYQSQMSCEQPCKGPAAWNEVNAVCGGNKQSPINIVTKKTKKESSLTAFKFTGYRQPFTSTLKNNGQTVYLDIPSGATLSGGNLSNTYNAVQLKFHWGSSSSPGSEHTLDGEHYPMELHILHIKNKYLTVDEALNDVTGQAILGFFFEESATENTEYSTFIAAVTKVQDAESHTDLNISLNTLILSEMKLRDYYRYEGSQTIPGCSESVIWTMFKEPIPLSKAQLAAFFDLKSKDGKPLVNTFRPVQPRKGRVVYRSHSGAAESVVVLSFTLVLLSVITTLSCNQLY
;
A
#
# COMPACT_ATOMS: atom_id res chain seq x y z
N MET A 1 35.26 -65.96 -8.40
CA MET A 1 33.84 -65.48 -8.53
C MET A 1 33.60 -64.41 -7.49
N THR A 2 33.82 -63.15 -7.85
CA THR A 2 33.75 -61.99 -6.96
C THR A 2 32.42 -61.27 -7.24
N ARG A 3 31.52 -61.27 -6.30
CA ARG A 3 30.26 -60.53 -6.40
C ARG A 3 30.49 -59.05 -6.07
N LEU A 4 30.35 -58.19 -7.05
CA LEU A 4 30.25 -56.74 -6.84
C LEU A 4 28.84 -56.43 -6.25
N LEU A 5 28.81 -55.93 -5.03
CA LEU A 5 27.63 -55.27 -4.44
C LEU A 5 27.56 -53.82 -4.98
N LEU A 6 26.58 -53.53 -5.85
CA LEU A 6 26.18 -52.18 -6.18
C LEU A 6 25.34 -51.61 -5.01
N ILE A 7 25.92 -50.73 -4.24
CA ILE A 7 25.21 -49.90 -3.29
C ILE A 7 24.68 -48.68 -4.07
N SER A 8 23.39 -48.68 -4.40
CA SER A 8 22.70 -47.50 -4.93
C SER A 8 22.52 -46.50 -3.82
N LEU A 9 23.30 -45.42 -3.83
CA LEU A 9 23.13 -44.26 -2.95
C LEU A 9 21.88 -43.49 -3.43
N LEU A 10 20.75 -43.70 -2.78
CA LEU A 10 19.56 -42.86 -2.94
C LEU A 10 19.86 -41.52 -2.25
N ALA A 11 20.27 -40.52 -3.02
CA ALA A 11 20.39 -39.16 -2.52
C ALA A 11 18.96 -38.62 -2.24
N LEU A 12 18.54 -38.74 -1.00
CA LEU A 12 17.38 -37.99 -0.48
C LEU A 12 17.74 -36.50 -0.54
N VAL A 13 17.25 -35.83 -1.58
CA VAL A 13 17.24 -34.35 -1.63
C VAL A 13 16.26 -33.88 -0.57
N PHE A 14 16.73 -33.67 0.64
CA PHE A 14 16.01 -32.88 1.61
C PHE A 14 15.93 -31.47 1.05
N LYS A 15 14.78 -31.08 0.50
CA LYS A 15 14.44 -29.69 0.30
C LYS A 15 14.37 -29.08 1.71
N SER A 16 15.47 -28.46 2.17
CA SER A 16 15.43 -27.68 3.40
C SER A 16 14.45 -26.52 3.16
N CYS A 17 13.27 -26.64 3.71
CA CYS A 17 12.35 -25.52 3.83
C CYS A 17 13.04 -24.50 4.75
N ILE A 18 13.62 -23.46 4.21
CA ILE A 18 14.12 -22.31 4.99
C ILE A 18 12.88 -21.59 5.46
N CYS A 19 12.38 -21.96 6.64
CA CYS A 19 11.31 -21.25 7.29
C CYS A 19 11.86 -19.92 7.80
N GLU A 20 11.31 -18.82 7.34
CA GLU A 20 11.55 -17.52 7.96
C GLU A 20 10.98 -17.52 9.38
N ASP A 21 11.50 -16.67 10.27
CA ASP A 21 11.06 -16.60 11.66
C ASP A 21 9.57 -16.26 11.77
N TRP A 22 8.99 -15.66 10.72
CA TRP A 22 7.58 -15.25 10.65
C TRP A 22 6.95 -15.59 9.30
N CYS A 23 5.61 -15.65 9.28
CA CYS A 23 4.81 -15.91 8.08
C CYS A 23 3.44 -15.25 8.21
N TYR A 24 2.71 -15.14 7.10
CA TYR A 24 1.27 -14.85 7.14
C TYR A 24 0.48 -16.08 7.56
N GLN A 25 -0.79 -15.87 7.97
CA GLN A 25 -1.67 -16.95 8.43
C GLN A 25 -1.82 -18.08 7.40
N SER A 26 -1.85 -17.75 6.11
CA SER A 26 -1.96 -18.73 5.02
C SER A 26 -0.71 -19.59 4.82
N GLN A 27 0.43 -19.19 5.36
CA GLN A 27 1.72 -19.85 5.20
C GLN A 27 2.10 -20.75 6.39
N MET A 28 1.27 -20.77 7.45
CA MET A 28 1.54 -21.52 8.69
C MET A 28 1.59 -23.06 8.52
N SER A 29 1.39 -23.60 7.32
CA SER A 29 1.43 -25.03 7.02
C SER A 29 2.83 -25.55 6.65
N CYS A 30 3.89 -24.74 6.79
CA CYS A 30 5.26 -25.20 6.61
C CYS A 30 5.62 -26.27 7.65
N GLU A 31 6.42 -27.28 7.26
CA GLU A 31 6.90 -28.35 8.15
C GLU A 31 7.73 -27.80 9.33
N GLN A 32 8.28 -26.59 9.19
CA GLN A 32 8.91 -25.86 10.29
C GLN A 32 7.99 -24.73 10.78
N PRO A 33 7.76 -24.59 12.09
CA PRO A 33 6.79 -23.64 12.62
C PRO A 33 7.30 -22.20 12.48
N CYS A 34 6.81 -21.47 11.48
CA CYS A 34 6.93 -20.02 11.43
C CYS A 34 5.88 -19.35 12.34
N LYS A 35 6.19 -18.17 12.84
CA LYS A 35 5.26 -17.40 13.68
C LYS A 35 4.28 -16.64 12.81
N GLY A 36 2.98 -16.96 12.91
CA GLY A 36 1.90 -16.21 12.26
C GLY A 36 1.61 -14.87 12.96
N PRO A 37 0.73 -14.02 12.38
CA PRO A 37 0.51 -12.64 12.84
C PRO A 37 0.13 -12.50 14.32
N ALA A 38 -0.54 -13.49 14.90
CA ALA A 38 -0.91 -13.49 16.32
C ALA A 38 0.28 -13.64 17.27
N ALA A 39 1.41 -14.17 16.78
CA ALA A 39 2.62 -14.42 17.53
C ALA A 39 3.83 -13.58 17.07
N TRP A 40 3.62 -12.56 16.24
CA TRP A 40 4.72 -11.70 15.78
C TRP A 40 5.42 -10.92 16.89
N ASN A 41 4.75 -10.68 18.03
CA ASN A 41 5.39 -10.11 19.23
C ASN A 41 6.44 -11.02 19.85
N GLU A 42 6.44 -12.32 19.55
CA GLU A 42 7.49 -13.27 19.96
C GLU A 42 8.71 -13.20 19.03
N VAL A 43 8.51 -12.79 17.76
CA VAL A 43 9.59 -12.52 16.79
C VAL A 43 10.23 -11.16 17.06
N ASN A 44 9.40 -10.15 17.28
CA ASN A 44 9.82 -8.80 17.62
C ASN A 44 8.81 -8.17 18.60
N ALA A 45 9.27 -7.86 19.82
CA ALA A 45 8.42 -7.32 20.87
C ALA A 45 7.70 -6.01 20.48
N VAL A 46 8.26 -5.23 19.55
CA VAL A 46 7.64 -4.00 19.02
C VAL A 46 6.29 -4.30 18.34
N CYS A 47 6.09 -5.51 17.80
CA CYS A 47 4.82 -5.90 17.20
C CYS A 47 3.64 -5.97 18.19
N GLY A 48 3.92 -5.97 19.50
CA GLY A 48 2.92 -5.85 20.58
C GLY A 48 2.66 -4.41 21.05
N GLY A 49 3.19 -3.42 20.37
CA GLY A 49 3.16 -2.00 20.73
C GLY A 49 1.76 -1.36 20.76
N ASN A 50 1.74 -0.05 20.97
CA ASN A 50 0.51 0.70 21.18
C ASN A 50 0.00 1.45 19.94
N LYS A 51 0.84 1.58 18.91
CA LYS A 51 0.49 2.27 17.65
C LYS A 51 0.58 1.35 16.46
N GLN A 52 0.20 0.08 16.61
CA GLN A 52 0.32 -0.93 15.56
C GLN A 52 -0.64 -0.69 14.39
N SER A 53 -0.21 -1.13 13.20
CA SER A 53 -0.94 -1.12 11.94
C SER A 53 -1.05 -2.56 11.38
N PRO A 54 -2.06 -2.82 10.51
CA PRO A 54 -3.12 -1.94 10.01
C PRO A 54 -4.22 -1.69 11.07
N ILE A 55 -5.19 -0.80 10.76
CA ILE A 55 -6.35 -0.54 11.62
C ILE A 55 -7.66 -0.56 10.82
N ASN A 56 -8.78 -0.74 11.53
CA ASN A 56 -10.09 -0.43 10.99
C ASN A 56 -10.36 1.08 11.06
N ILE A 57 -10.58 1.72 9.92
CA ILE A 57 -10.95 3.11 9.79
C ILE A 57 -12.49 3.21 9.87
N VAL A 58 -13.00 3.62 11.01
CA VAL A 58 -14.45 3.85 11.18
C VAL A 58 -14.76 5.27 10.75
N THR A 59 -15.34 5.44 9.56
CA THR A 59 -15.50 6.74 8.87
C THR A 59 -16.27 7.77 9.71
N LYS A 60 -17.35 7.35 10.38
CA LYS A 60 -18.16 8.19 11.27
C LYS A 60 -17.40 8.68 12.52
N LYS A 61 -16.31 8.02 12.89
CA LYS A 61 -15.46 8.38 14.05
C LYS A 61 -14.21 9.16 13.66
N THR A 62 -14.00 9.43 12.38
CA THR A 62 -12.86 10.25 11.93
C THR A 62 -13.11 11.73 12.24
N LYS A 63 -12.04 12.43 12.60
CA LYS A 63 -12.08 13.88 12.84
C LYS A 63 -11.64 14.63 11.58
N LYS A 64 -12.39 15.65 11.19
CA LYS A 64 -11.98 16.56 10.12
C LYS A 64 -10.77 17.36 10.56
N GLU A 65 -9.77 17.48 9.69
CA GLU A 65 -8.54 18.22 9.96
C GLU A 65 -8.20 19.09 8.74
N SER A 66 -8.38 20.39 8.89
CA SER A 66 -8.22 21.36 7.80
C SER A 66 -6.78 21.52 7.31
N SER A 67 -5.81 21.16 8.15
CA SER A 67 -4.40 21.19 7.77
C SER A 67 -3.99 20.03 6.84
N LEU A 68 -4.84 19.01 6.69
CA LEU A 68 -4.65 17.91 5.73
C LEU A 68 -4.99 18.38 4.31
N THR A 69 -4.08 19.12 3.71
CA THR A 69 -4.18 19.70 2.36
C THR A 69 -3.75 18.70 1.28
N ALA A 70 -3.76 19.11 0.02
CA ALA A 70 -3.24 18.30 -1.07
C ALA A 70 -1.74 17.99 -0.90
N PHE A 71 -1.35 16.82 -1.37
CA PHE A 71 0.05 16.44 -1.48
C PHE A 71 0.71 17.08 -2.71
N LYS A 72 2.03 17.24 -2.64
CA LYS A 72 2.89 17.55 -3.77
C LYS A 72 3.74 16.31 -4.08
N PHE A 73 3.49 15.71 -5.24
CA PHE A 73 4.24 14.60 -5.80
C PHE A 73 5.29 15.13 -6.77
N THR A 74 6.57 14.97 -6.47
CA THR A 74 7.67 15.38 -7.36
C THR A 74 8.34 14.13 -7.89
N GLY A 75 8.67 14.11 -9.20
CA GLY A 75 9.32 12.95 -9.83
C GLY A 75 8.41 11.75 -10.12
N TYR A 76 7.17 11.72 -9.64
CA TYR A 76 6.23 10.60 -9.81
C TYR A 76 5.85 10.28 -11.26
N ARG A 77 5.91 11.26 -12.15
CA ARG A 77 5.64 11.12 -13.59
C ARG A 77 6.88 10.72 -14.39
N GLN A 78 8.06 10.74 -13.77
CA GLN A 78 9.31 10.34 -14.44
C GLN A 78 9.38 8.82 -14.50
N PRO A 79 9.53 8.24 -15.69
CA PRO A 79 9.78 6.81 -15.82
C PRO A 79 11.12 6.44 -15.18
N PHE A 80 11.16 5.28 -14.56
CA PHE A 80 12.38 4.66 -14.05
C PHE A 80 12.37 3.16 -14.33
N THR A 81 13.55 2.58 -14.44
CA THR A 81 13.72 1.13 -14.53
C THR A 81 14.06 0.59 -13.15
N SER A 82 13.34 -0.44 -12.73
CA SER A 82 13.61 -1.17 -11.50
C SER A 82 13.20 -2.63 -11.65
N THR A 83 13.58 -3.45 -10.68
CA THR A 83 13.35 -4.88 -10.67
C THR A 83 12.16 -5.20 -9.75
N LEU A 84 11.07 -5.75 -10.32
CA LEU A 84 9.97 -6.34 -9.56
C LEU A 84 10.42 -7.70 -9.03
N LYS A 85 10.17 -7.97 -7.76
CA LYS A 85 10.62 -9.20 -7.08
C LYS A 85 9.45 -9.84 -6.34
N ASN A 86 9.36 -11.16 -6.41
CA ASN A 86 8.56 -11.99 -5.53
C ASN A 86 9.49 -12.63 -4.50
N ASN A 87 9.45 -12.22 -3.24
CA ASN A 87 10.30 -12.80 -2.19
C ASN A 87 9.65 -13.98 -1.44
N GLY A 88 8.51 -14.46 -1.94
CA GLY A 88 7.74 -15.54 -1.29
C GLY A 88 6.80 -15.07 -0.17
N GLN A 89 6.77 -13.78 0.13
CA GLN A 89 5.85 -13.16 1.11
C GLN A 89 5.04 -12.03 0.49
N THR A 90 5.60 -11.32 -0.48
CA THR A 90 4.94 -10.28 -1.25
C THR A 90 5.64 -10.04 -2.57
N VAL A 91 4.99 -9.27 -3.43
CA VAL A 91 5.63 -8.66 -4.60
C VAL A 91 5.97 -7.22 -4.25
N TYR A 92 7.21 -6.84 -4.49
CA TYR A 92 7.70 -5.50 -4.19
C TYR A 92 8.67 -5.00 -5.27
N LEU A 93 8.85 -3.69 -5.28
CA LEU A 93 9.76 -2.98 -6.18
C LEU A 93 10.45 -1.86 -5.40
N ASP A 94 11.79 -1.82 -5.47
CA ASP A 94 12.57 -0.74 -4.91
C ASP A 94 12.51 0.47 -5.85
N ILE A 95 12.27 1.66 -5.30
CA ILE A 95 12.14 2.89 -6.06
C ILE A 95 13.48 3.61 -6.02
N PRO A 96 14.12 3.89 -7.18
CA PRO A 96 15.36 4.65 -7.22
C PRO A 96 15.12 6.09 -6.76
N SER A 97 16.19 6.77 -6.39
CA SER A 97 16.11 8.18 -5.97
C SER A 97 15.49 9.08 -7.05
N GLY A 98 14.74 10.11 -6.64
CA GLY A 98 14.16 11.09 -7.55
C GLY A 98 12.67 11.35 -7.36
N ALA A 99 11.93 10.41 -6.76
CA ALA A 99 10.52 10.62 -6.43
C ALA A 99 10.37 11.08 -4.97
N THR A 100 9.67 12.19 -4.75
CA THR A 100 9.47 12.76 -3.41
C THR A 100 8.02 13.14 -3.15
N LEU A 101 7.65 13.12 -1.87
CA LEU A 101 6.35 13.47 -1.33
C LEU A 101 6.49 14.62 -0.32
N SER A 102 5.63 15.64 -0.43
CA SER A 102 5.50 16.72 0.55
C SER A 102 4.07 17.26 0.58
N GLY A 103 3.76 18.21 1.44
CA GLY A 103 2.38 18.68 1.62
C GLY A 103 1.56 17.73 2.49
N GLY A 104 0.22 17.81 2.43
CA GLY A 104 -0.66 16.96 3.23
C GLY A 104 -0.38 17.02 4.72
N ASN A 105 0.07 18.16 5.23
CA ASN A 105 0.53 18.35 6.62
C ASN A 105 1.70 17.44 7.05
N LEU A 106 2.52 16.99 6.10
CA LEU A 106 3.80 16.36 6.42
C LEU A 106 4.82 17.44 6.80
N SER A 107 5.52 17.27 7.92
CA SER A 107 6.48 18.25 8.44
C SER A 107 7.77 18.34 7.60
N ASN A 108 7.99 17.40 6.70
CA ASN A 108 9.21 17.27 5.88
C ASN A 108 8.87 16.82 4.47
N THR A 109 9.87 16.84 3.59
CA THR A 109 9.86 16.10 2.34
C THR A 109 10.33 14.67 2.61
N TYR A 110 9.69 13.71 1.95
CA TYR A 110 9.98 12.28 2.05
C TYR A 110 10.36 11.72 0.69
N ASN A 111 11.39 10.89 0.63
CA ASN A 111 11.82 10.17 -0.58
C ASN A 111 11.06 8.86 -0.69
N ALA A 112 10.45 8.58 -1.84
CA ALA A 112 9.89 7.26 -2.13
C ALA A 112 11.02 6.24 -2.26
N VAL A 113 10.90 5.08 -1.59
CA VAL A 113 11.97 4.08 -1.56
C VAL A 113 11.52 2.68 -1.95
N GLN A 114 10.26 2.34 -1.73
CA GLN A 114 9.75 1.01 -2.05
C GLN A 114 8.24 1.04 -2.23
N LEU A 115 7.72 0.17 -3.07
CA LEU A 115 6.30 -0.19 -3.09
C LEU A 115 6.13 -1.69 -2.89
N LYS A 116 5.00 -2.08 -2.29
CA LYS A 116 4.61 -3.47 -2.06
C LYS A 116 3.10 -3.63 -2.08
N PHE A 117 2.66 -4.86 -2.31
CA PHE A 117 1.26 -5.21 -2.40
C PHE A 117 0.86 -6.22 -1.34
N HIS A 118 -0.40 -6.12 -0.91
CA HIS A 118 -1.08 -7.08 -0.05
C HIS A 118 -2.38 -7.48 -0.73
N TRP A 119 -2.71 -8.78 -0.72
CA TRP A 119 -3.88 -9.30 -1.40
C TRP A 119 -4.47 -10.52 -0.70
N GLY A 120 -5.70 -10.83 -1.04
CA GLY A 120 -6.44 -11.97 -0.52
C GLY A 120 -6.28 -13.22 -1.38
N SER A 121 -7.41 -13.75 -1.82
CA SER A 121 -7.52 -14.89 -2.72
C SER A 121 -8.66 -14.68 -3.70
N SER A 122 -8.89 -15.64 -4.59
CA SER A 122 -10.04 -15.61 -5.51
C SER A 122 -11.40 -15.65 -4.79
N SER A 123 -11.43 -16.02 -3.52
CA SER A 123 -12.65 -16.18 -2.71
C SER A 123 -12.71 -15.26 -1.49
N SER A 124 -11.66 -14.51 -1.18
CA SER A 124 -11.62 -13.62 -0.01
C SER A 124 -10.84 -12.36 -0.29
N PRO A 125 -11.28 -11.20 0.23
CA PRO A 125 -10.55 -9.94 0.13
C PRO A 125 -9.26 -9.99 0.96
N GLY A 126 -8.33 -9.05 0.74
CA GLY A 126 -7.02 -9.10 1.33
C GLY A 126 -6.32 -7.76 1.55
N SER A 127 -7.07 -6.65 1.63
CA SER A 127 -6.48 -5.41 2.13
C SER A 127 -6.06 -5.56 3.59
N GLU A 128 -5.02 -4.85 4.00
CA GLU A 128 -4.57 -4.81 5.39
C GLU A 128 -5.47 -3.92 6.24
N HIS A 129 -5.70 -2.69 5.78
CA HIS A 129 -6.69 -1.80 6.40
C HIS A 129 -8.11 -2.20 6.02
N THR A 130 -9.05 -1.87 6.92
CA THR A 130 -10.49 -1.96 6.64
C THR A 130 -11.14 -0.60 6.73
N LEU A 131 -12.20 -0.40 5.96
CA LEU A 131 -13.03 0.78 6.00
C LEU A 131 -14.42 0.39 6.49
N ASP A 132 -14.82 0.92 7.64
CA ASP A 132 -16.08 0.56 8.35
C ASP A 132 -16.25 -0.96 8.60
N GLY A 133 -15.12 -1.70 8.69
CA GLY A 133 -15.07 -3.14 8.91
C GLY A 133 -14.93 -3.97 7.64
N GLU A 134 -15.04 -3.38 6.47
CA GLU A 134 -14.97 -4.07 5.18
C GLU A 134 -13.55 -4.09 4.64
N HIS A 135 -13.11 -5.24 4.14
CA HIS A 135 -11.87 -5.41 3.40
C HIS A 135 -12.08 -5.18 1.91
N TYR A 136 -11.06 -4.67 1.26
CA TYR A 136 -10.94 -4.60 -0.20
C TYR A 136 -10.15 -5.80 -0.76
N PRO A 137 -10.23 -6.10 -2.07
CA PRO A 137 -9.47 -7.20 -2.69
C PRO A 137 -7.97 -7.13 -2.45
N MET A 138 -7.40 -5.92 -2.52
CA MET A 138 -5.95 -5.68 -2.41
C MET A 138 -5.67 -4.31 -1.81
N GLU A 139 -4.41 -4.12 -1.39
CA GLU A 139 -3.87 -2.85 -0.92
C GLU A 139 -2.44 -2.65 -1.42
N LEU A 140 -2.13 -1.44 -1.92
CA LEU A 140 -0.79 -1.01 -2.31
C LEU A 140 -0.23 -0.09 -1.22
N HIS A 141 1.01 -0.30 -0.83
CA HIS A 141 1.79 0.58 0.03
C HIS A 141 2.95 1.18 -0.74
N ILE A 142 3.09 2.52 -0.71
CA ILE A 142 4.28 3.22 -1.18
C ILE A 142 4.98 3.81 0.03
N LEU A 143 6.12 3.24 0.37
CA LEU A 143 6.96 3.64 1.50
C LEU A 143 7.84 4.82 1.12
N HIS A 144 7.83 5.83 1.96
CA HIS A 144 8.73 6.99 1.87
C HIS A 144 9.47 7.16 3.21
N ILE A 145 10.69 7.64 3.15
CA ILE A 145 11.49 8.02 4.33
C ILE A 145 11.79 9.51 4.28
N LYS A 146 11.92 10.16 5.45
CA LYS A 146 12.34 11.57 5.51
C LYS A 146 13.62 11.76 4.70
N ASN A 147 13.70 12.84 3.94
CA ASN A 147 14.81 13.14 3.03
C ASN A 147 16.18 13.29 3.70
N LYS A 148 16.24 13.42 5.03
CA LYS A 148 17.49 13.41 5.82
C LYS A 148 18.08 12.01 6.01
N TYR A 149 17.30 10.94 5.76
CA TYR A 149 17.73 9.55 5.88
C TYR A 149 18.07 8.95 4.52
N LEU A 150 19.08 8.10 4.49
CA LEU A 150 19.52 7.38 3.28
C LEU A 150 18.92 5.98 3.20
N THR A 151 18.58 5.38 4.34
CA THR A 151 18.04 4.01 4.43
C THR A 151 16.76 3.99 5.27
N VAL A 152 15.97 2.93 5.09
CA VAL A 152 14.77 2.66 5.90
C VAL A 152 15.17 2.50 7.37
N ASP A 153 16.27 1.79 7.65
CA ASP A 153 16.73 1.50 9.02
C ASP A 153 17.04 2.76 9.82
N GLU A 154 17.64 3.77 9.19
CA GLU A 154 17.88 5.08 9.82
C GLU A 154 16.58 5.78 10.23
N ALA A 155 15.49 5.55 9.48
CA ALA A 155 14.20 6.17 9.73
C ALA A 155 13.37 5.46 10.83
N LEU A 156 13.73 4.22 11.23
CA LEU A 156 12.94 3.41 12.17
C LEU A 156 12.82 4.02 13.56
N ASN A 157 13.83 4.75 14.01
CA ASN A 157 13.88 5.35 15.35
C ASN A 157 13.29 6.78 15.43
N ASP A 158 12.87 7.35 14.31
CA ASP A 158 12.16 8.62 14.27
C ASP A 158 10.64 8.33 14.16
N VAL A 159 9.86 8.76 15.17
CA VAL A 159 8.39 8.50 15.23
C VAL A 159 7.61 8.99 14.02
N THR A 160 8.19 9.85 13.21
CA THR A 160 7.68 10.33 11.92
C THR A 160 8.67 10.09 10.78
N GLY A 161 9.60 9.16 10.98
CA GLY A 161 10.68 8.86 10.02
C GLY A 161 10.18 8.34 8.68
N GLN A 162 9.02 7.69 8.67
CA GLN A 162 8.40 7.09 7.51
C GLN A 162 7.03 7.72 7.22
N ALA A 163 6.67 7.83 5.95
CA ALA A 163 5.33 8.13 5.48
C ALA A 163 4.91 7.05 4.48
N ILE A 164 3.81 6.36 4.75
CA ILE A 164 3.28 5.34 3.84
C ILE A 164 1.96 5.83 3.25
N LEU A 165 1.90 5.79 1.92
CA LEU A 165 0.67 5.98 1.16
C LEU A 165 0.04 4.62 0.91
N GLY A 166 -1.21 4.43 1.32
CA GLY A 166 -1.99 3.22 1.13
C GLY A 166 -3.15 3.47 0.15
N PHE A 167 -3.32 2.54 -0.77
CA PHE A 167 -4.37 2.56 -1.79
C PHE A 167 -5.12 1.25 -1.77
N PHE A 168 -6.43 1.31 -1.64
CA PHE A 168 -7.30 0.15 -1.81
C PHE A 168 -7.51 -0.15 -3.30
N PHE A 169 -7.83 -1.38 -3.61
CA PHE A 169 -8.28 -1.79 -4.94
C PHE A 169 -9.71 -2.30 -4.87
N GLU A 170 -10.45 -2.11 -5.97
CA GLU A 170 -11.77 -2.69 -6.16
C GLU A 170 -11.84 -3.49 -7.46
N GLU A 171 -12.72 -4.50 -7.50
CA GLU A 171 -12.98 -5.23 -8.73
C GLU A 171 -13.80 -4.38 -9.69
N SER A 172 -13.34 -4.32 -10.95
CA SER A 172 -13.97 -3.59 -12.04
C SER A 172 -14.35 -4.53 -13.18
N ALA A 173 -15.42 -4.19 -13.90
CA ALA A 173 -15.80 -4.89 -15.13
C ALA A 173 -14.83 -4.63 -16.30
N THR A 174 -14.05 -3.55 -16.24
CA THR A 174 -13.12 -3.13 -17.29
C THR A 174 -11.68 -3.18 -16.81
N GLU A 175 -10.76 -3.50 -17.73
CA GLU A 175 -9.34 -3.49 -17.49
C GLU A 175 -8.84 -2.06 -17.20
N ASN A 176 -7.96 -1.93 -16.21
CA ASN A 176 -7.21 -0.71 -15.99
C ASN A 176 -5.92 -0.74 -16.82
N THR A 177 -5.92 -0.01 -17.92
CA THR A 177 -4.82 0.02 -18.90
C THR A 177 -3.52 0.61 -18.33
N GLU A 178 -3.61 1.51 -17.32
CA GLU A 178 -2.44 2.05 -16.63
C GLU A 178 -1.64 0.96 -15.89
N TYR A 179 -2.33 -0.11 -15.46
CA TYR A 179 -1.72 -1.25 -14.78
C TYR A 179 -1.21 -2.35 -15.72
N SER A 180 -1.47 -2.30 -17.03
CA SER A 180 -1.14 -3.40 -17.96
C SER A 180 0.35 -3.78 -17.94
N THR A 181 1.26 -2.80 -17.92
CA THR A 181 2.70 -3.04 -17.83
C THR A 181 3.09 -3.71 -16.51
N PHE A 182 2.50 -3.25 -15.41
CA PHE A 182 2.79 -3.82 -14.09
C PHE A 182 2.25 -5.26 -13.97
N ILE A 183 1.02 -5.51 -14.40
CA ILE A 183 0.42 -6.85 -14.40
C ILE A 183 1.21 -7.82 -15.27
N ALA A 184 1.67 -7.38 -16.46
CA ALA A 184 2.54 -8.19 -17.31
C ALA A 184 3.89 -8.52 -16.65
N ALA A 185 4.40 -7.68 -15.74
CA ALA A 185 5.58 -7.99 -14.94
C ALA A 185 5.25 -8.98 -13.80
N VAL A 186 4.10 -8.83 -13.12
CA VAL A 186 3.63 -9.76 -12.08
C VAL A 186 3.54 -11.19 -12.62
N THR A 187 3.00 -11.40 -13.83
CA THR A 187 2.91 -12.74 -14.44
C THR A 187 4.26 -13.40 -14.76
N LYS A 188 5.36 -12.63 -14.75
CA LYS A 188 6.73 -13.16 -14.95
C LYS A 188 7.42 -13.53 -13.64
N VAL A 189 6.87 -13.17 -12.49
CA VAL A 189 7.46 -13.40 -11.17
C VAL A 189 6.61 -14.34 -10.31
N GLN A 190 5.95 -15.32 -10.94
CA GLN A 190 5.04 -16.23 -10.23
C GLN A 190 5.74 -17.08 -9.18
N ASP A 191 6.95 -17.54 -9.43
CA ASP A 191 7.69 -18.35 -8.45
C ASP A 191 8.40 -17.46 -7.42
N ALA A 192 8.50 -17.94 -6.18
CA ALA A 192 9.27 -17.24 -5.16
C ALA A 192 10.74 -17.08 -5.59
N GLU A 193 11.38 -16.00 -5.14
CA GLU A 193 12.75 -15.58 -5.50
C GLU A 193 12.93 -15.24 -6.99
N SER A 194 11.84 -15.19 -7.76
CA SER A 194 11.89 -14.71 -9.15
C SER A 194 11.83 -13.18 -9.22
N HIS A 195 12.35 -12.65 -10.31
CA HIS A 195 12.39 -11.22 -10.56
C HIS A 195 12.32 -10.89 -12.05
N THR A 196 11.89 -9.66 -12.36
CA THR A 196 11.89 -9.15 -13.73
C THR A 196 12.06 -7.64 -13.72
N ASP A 197 12.78 -7.11 -14.69
CA ASP A 197 12.91 -5.67 -14.85
C ASP A 197 11.65 -5.11 -15.52
N LEU A 198 11.25 -3.91 -15.08
CA LEU A 198 10.21 -3.13 -15.73
C LEU A 198 10.55 -1.65 -15.73
N ASN A 199 10.08 -0.94 -16.76
CA ASN A 199 10.13 0.51 -16.83
C ASN A 199 8.73 1.05 -16.53
N ILE A 200 8.60 1.89 -15.51
CA ILE A 200 7.32 2.38 -15.02
C ILE A 200 7.48 3.75 -14.36
N SER A 201 6.39 4.51 -14.26
CA SER A 201 6.32 5.70 -13.41
C SER A 201 5.35 5.46 -12.25
N LEU A 202 5.61 6.04 -11.07
CA LEU A 202 4.72 5.90 -9.92
C LEU A 202 3.32 6.46 -10.20
N ASN A 203 3.22 7.45 -11.07
CA ASN A 203 1.95 8.08 -11.42
C ASN A 203 0.96 7.13 -12.09
N THR A 204 1.43 6.09 -12.77
CA THR A 204 0.56 5.06 -13.39
C THR A 204 -0.03 4.09 -12.37
N LEU A 205 0.55 4.02 -11.17
CA LEU A 205 0.13 3.12 -10.10
C LEU A 205 -0.77 3.79 -9.06
N ILE A 206 -0.97 5.11 -9.13
CA ILE A 206 -1.77 5.85 -8.17
C ILE A 206 -2.96 6.53 -8.84
N LEU A 207 -3.87 7.02 -8.04
CA LEU A 207 -5.04 7.76 -8.50
C LEU A 207 -4.69 9.11 -9.11
N SER A 208 -5.59 9.69 -9.90
CA SER A 208 -5.47 11.06 -10.38
C SER A 208 -5.43 12.08 -9.22
N GLU A 209 -4.79 13.23 -9.43
CA GLU A 209 -4.61 14.26 -8.41
C GLU A 209 -5.94 14.72 -7.75
N MET A 210 -7.05 14.70 -8.48
CA MET A 210 -8.36 15.02 -7.92
C MET A 210 -8.82 14.00 -6.87
N LYS A 211 -8.62 12.70 -7.15
CA LYS A 211 -8.99 11.60 -6.24
C LYS A 211 -8.03 11.49 -5.05
N LEU A 212 -6.82 12.02 -5.14
CA LEU A 212 -5.83 12.05 -4.06
C LEU A 212 -6.11 13.15 -3.01
N ARG A 213 -7.19 13.91 -3.13
CA ARG A 213 -7.56 14.94 -2.14
C ARG A 213 -8.28 14.37 -0.92
N ASP A 214 -8.95 13.24 -1.07
CA ASP A 214 -9.73 12.60 -0.02
C ASP A 214 -8.97 11.43 0.58
N TYR A 215 -8.53 11.58 1.82
CA TYR A 215 -7.74 10.58 2.52
C TYR A 215 -7.93 10.62 4.03
N TYR A 216 -7.52 9.52 4.67
CA TYR A 216 -7.44 9.38 6.11
C TYR A 216 -5.98 9.42 6.55
N ARG A 217 -5.73 9.96 7.73
CA ARG A 217 -4.41 10.13 8.32
C ARG A 217 -4.38 9.61 9.75
N TYR A 218 -3.37 8.79 10.08
CA TYR A 218 -3.12 8.39 11.46
C TYR A 218 -1.64 8.04 11.67
N GLU A 219 -1.19 7.99 12.93
CA GLU A 219 0.13 7.49 13.30
C GLU A 219 0.07 5.99 13.58
N GLY A 220 0.98 5.25 13.00
CA GLY A 220 0.99 3.80 13.08
C GLY A 220 2.38 3.18 12.92
N SER A 221 2.39 1.94 12.47
CA SER A 221 3.59 1.12 12.32
C SER A 221 3.75 0.55 10.92
N GLN A 222 4.90 -0.05 10.65
CA GLN A 222 5.02 -1.04 9.59
C GLN A 222 4.12 -2.23 9.90
N THR A 223 3.63 -2.92 8.84
CA THR A 223 2.66 -4.03 8.93
C THR A 223 3.30 -5.42 8.81
N ILE A 224 4.61 -5.50 8.81
CA ILE A 224 5.40 -6.75 8.84
C ILE A 224 6.32 -6.74 10.06
N PRO A 225 6.86 -7.88 10.52
CA PRO A 225 7.81 -7.96 11.63
C PRO A 225 8.99 -7.00 11.50
N GLY A 226 9.37 -6.42 12.64
CA GLY A 226 9.97 -5.12 12.81
C GLY A 226 8.94 -4.17 13.37
N CYS A 227 7.75 -4.08 12.79
CA CYS A 227 6.55 -3.40 13.28
C CYS A 227 6.82 -2.01 13.87
N SER A 228 7.87 -1.31 13.37
CA SER A 228 8.32 -0.02 13.92
C SER A 228 7.19 1.01 13.90
N GLU A 229 6.93 1.64 15.05
CA GLU A 229 5.88 2.66 15.24
C GLU A 229 6.33 4.06 14.79
N SER A 230 6.97 4.13 13.63
CA SER A 230 7.59 5.31 13.01
C SER A 230 6.85 5.81 11.77
N VAL A 231 5.61 5.39 11.55
CA VAL A 231 4.89 5.59 10.28
C VAL A 231 3.76 6.60 10.41
N ILE A 232 3.79 7.61 9.53
CA ILE A 232 2.64 8.45 9.24
C ILE A 232 1.86 7.78 8.09
N TRP A 233 0.69 7.23 8.40
CA TRP A 233 -0.19 6.59 7.42
C TRP A 233 -1.10 7.59 6.74
N THR A 234 -1.18 7.48 5.42
CA THR A 234 -2.18 8.14 4.58
C THR A 234 -2.91 7.08 3.77
N MET A 235 -4.20 6.87 4.04
CA MET A 235 -5.05 5.94 3.30
C MET A 235 -5.98 6.72 2.40
N PHE A 236 -5.85 6.58 1.09
CA PHE A 236 -6.72 7.24 0.13
C PHE A 236 -8.10 6.60 0.12
N LYS A 237 -9.13 7.44 0.01
CA LYS A 237 -10.51 7.00 0.15
C LYS A 237 -11.02 6.26 -1.09
N GLU A 238 -10.68 6.76 -2.28
CA GLU A 238 -11.11 6.16 -3.53
C GLU A 238 -10.26 4.92 -3.82
N PRO A 239 -10.88 3.77 -4.16
CA PRO A 239 -10.13 2.60 -4.58
C PRO A 239 -9.63 2.73 -6.03
N ILE A 240 -8.57 2.00 -6.35
CA ILE A 240 -8.04 1.83 -7.70
C ILE A 240 -8.80 0.66 -8.34
N PRO A 241 -9.49 0.85 -9.49
CA PRO A 241 -10.18 -0.24 -10.14
C PRO A 241 -9.18 -1.17 -10.85
N LEU A 242 -9.33 -2.48 -10.68
CA LEU A 242 -8.67 -3.53 -11.47
C LEU A 242 -9.71 -4.54 -11.95
N SER A 243 -9.55 -5.04 -13.18
CA SER A 243 -10.40 -6.13 -13.64
C SER A 243 -10.14 -7.41 -12.85
N LYS A 244 -11.11 -8.32 -12.85
CA LYS A 244 -10.96 -9.64 -12.22
C LYS A 244 -9.72 -10.39 -12.73
N ALA A 245 -9.41 -10.28 -14.02
CA ALA A 245 -8.21 -10.91 -14.60
C ALA A 245 -6.91 -10.27 -14.08
N GLN A 246 -6.89 -8.95 -13.88
CA GLN A 246 -5.73 -8.26 -13.32
C GLN A 246 -5.51 -8.62 -11.85
N LEU A 247 -6.57 -8.73 -11.05
CA LEU A 247 -6.50 -9.20 -9.67
C LEU A 247 -6.02 -10.66 -9.61
N ALA A 248 -6.50 -11.52 -10.51
CA ALA A 248 -6.13 -12.93 -10.56
C ALA A 248 -4.63 -13.17 -10.77
N ALA A 249 -3.92 -12.26 -11.47
CA ALA A 249 -2.47 -12.35 -11.65
C ALA A 249 -1.68 -12.43 -10.33
N PHE A 250 -2.21 -11.84 -9.25
CA PHE A 250 -1.59 -11.91 -7.92
C PHE A 250 -1.90 -13.23 -7.20
N PHE A 251 -3.04 -13.89 -7.51
CA PHE A 251 -3.42 -15.16 -6.87
C PHE A 251 -2.60 -16.34 -7.40
N ASP A 252 -1.96 -16.19 -8.56
CA ASP A 252 -1.08 -17.19 -9.18
C ASP A 252 0.36 -17.14 -8.66
N LEU A 253 0.70 -16.15 -7.84
CA LEU A 253 2.01 -16.03 -7.20
C LEU A 253 2.20 -17.15 -6.18
N LYS A 254 3.45 -17.60 -6.02
CA LYS A 254 3.81 -18.70 -5.13
C LYS A 254 4.73 -18.22 -4.00
N SER A 255 4.53 -18.80 -2.84
CA SER A 255 5.43 -18.72 -1.69
C SER A 255 6.64 -19.65 -1.84
N LYS A 256 7.62 -19.56 -0.93
CA LYS A 256 8.85 -20.34 -0.98
C LYS A 256 8.65 -21.86 -0.94
N ASP A 257 7.55 -22.34 -0.38
CA ASP A 257 7.16 -23.75 -0.38
C ASP A 257 6.44 -24.18 -1.67
N GLY A 258 6.29 -23.29 -2.65
CA GLY A 258 5.65 -23.53 -3.94
C GLY A 258 4.12 -23.52 -3.92
N LYS A 259 3.49 -23.22 -2.77
CA LYS A 259 2.06 -23.07 -2.66
C LYS A 259 1.60 -21.67 -3.10
N PRO A 260 0.30 -21.49 -3.42
CA PRO A 260 -0.23 -20.17 -3.72
C PRO A 260 0.06 -19.17 -2.59
N LEU A 261 0.63 -18.03 -2.97
CA LEU A 261 0.86 -16.90 -2.06
C LEU A 261 -0.41 -16.05 -2.01
N VAL A 262 -1.24 -16.31 -1.01
CA VAL A 262 -2.55 -15.67 -0.83
C VAL A 262 -2.72 -15.19 0.61
N ASN A 263 -3.66 -14.26 0.85
CA ASN A 263 -3.93 -13.70 2.16
C ASN A 263 -2.67 -13.10 2.81
N THR A 264 -1.95 -12.27 2.05
CA THR A 264 -0.67 -11.66 2.42
C THR A 264 -0.87 -10.40 3.24
N PHE A 265 -1.67 -10.46 4.29
CA PHE A 265 -2.01 -9.31 5.12
C PHE A 265 -1.93 -9.64 6.62
N ARG A 266 -1.58 -8.61 7.40
CA ARG A 266 -1.70 -8.63 8.86
C ARG A 266 -3.15 -8.30 9.24
N PRO A 267 -3.77 -9.01 10.20
CA PRO A 267 -5.07 -8.61 10.74
C PRO A 267 -5.05 -7.20 11.35
N VAL A 268 -6.21 -6.54 11.35
CA VAL A 268 -6.36 -5.21 11.95
C VAL A 268 -5.98 -5.21 13.43
N GLN A 269 -5.28 -4.16 13.84
CA GLN A 269 -4.77 -3.98 15.19
C GLN A 269 -5.66 -3.01 15.99
N PRO A 270 -5.72 -3.14 17.32
CA PRO A 270 -6.47 -2.25 18.17
C PRO A 270 -6.01 -0.78 18.01
N ARG A 271 -6.97 0.12 17.87
CA ARG A 271 -6.68 1.56 17.71
C ARG A 271 -6.08 2.18 18.97
N LYS A 272 -6.31 1.63 20.16
CA LYS A 272 -5.78 2.06 21.46
C LYS A 272 -5.89 3.59 21.67
N GLY A 273 -7.05 4.17 21.37
CA GLY A 273 -7.33 5.59 21.56
C GLY A 273 -6.81 6.53 20.46
N ARG A 274 -6.04 6.05 19.51
CA ARG A 274 -5.57 6.88 18.37
C ARG A 274 -6.75 7.51 17.63
N VAL A 275 -6.58 8.78 17.25
CA VAL A 275 -7.51 9.50 16.39
C VAL A 275 -7.14 9.25 14.94
N VAL A 276 -8.13 8.95 14.11
CA VAL A 276 -8.00 8.97 12.67
C VAL A 276 -8.58 10.28 12.17
N TYR A 277 -7.78 11.03 11.44
CA TYR A 277 -8.19 12.27 10.82
C TYR A 277 -8.61 12.02 9.38
N ARG A 278 -9.48 12.90 8.84
CA ARG A 278 -9.79 12.93 7.41
C ARG A 278 -9.50 14.30 6.84
N SER A 279 -9.03 14.32 5.60
CA SER A 279 -8.85 15.54 4.83
C SER A 279 -10.18 16.28 4.62
N HIS A 280 -10.08 17.53 4.27
CA HIS A 280 -11.25 18.37 3.97
C HIS A 280 -11.36 18.56 2.46
N SER A 281 -12.33 17.94 1.83
CA SER A 281 -12.68 18.10 0.40
C SER A 281 -13.37 19.44 0.09
N GLY A 282 -12.93 20.51 0.72
CA GLY A 282 -13.63 21.80 0.69
C GLY A 282 -12.95 22.87 -0.15
N ALA A 283 -12.80 22.66 -1.46
CA ALA A 283 -12.41 23.76 -2.34
C ALA A 283 -13.22 23.87 -3.65
N ALA A 284 -14.18 22.97 -3.89
CA ALA A 284 -15.04 23.07 -5.08
C ALA A 284 -16.36 23.83 -4.82
N GLU A 285 -16.84 23.89 -3.57
CA GLU A 285 -18.09 24.58 -3.26
C GLU A 285 -17.96 26.11 -3.20
N SER A 286 -16.80 26.64 -2.82
CA SER A 286 -16.61 28.09 -2.66
C SER A 286 -16.51 28.87 -3.97
N VAL A 287 -16.01 28.24 -5.04
CA VAL A 287 -15.83 28.93 -6.33
C VAL A 287 -17.17 29.04 -7.10
N VAL A 288 -18.03 28.03 -6.96
CA VAL A 288 -19.35 28.05 -7.63
C VAL A 288 -20.27 29.07 -7.00
N VAL A 289 -20.28 29.22 -5.66
CA VAL A 289 -21.10 30.21 -4.97
C VAL A 289 -20.65 31.64 -5.26
N LEU A 290 -19.34 31.90 -5.35
CA LEU A 290 -18.82 33.23 -5.71
C LEU A 290 -19.13 33.60 -7.17
N SER A 291 -19.12 32.67 -8.10
CA SER A 291 -19.47 32.93 -9.50
C SER A 291 -20.97 33.20 -9.68
N PHE A 292 -21.85 32.50 -8.95
CA PHE A 292 -23.30 32.78 -8.99
C PHE A 292 -23.64 34.14 -8.38
N THR A 293 -22.99 34.53 -7.29
CA THR A 293 -23.22 35.86 -6.69
C THR A 293 -22.73 37.00 -7.57
N LEU A 294 -21.60 36.85 -8.27
CA LEU A 294 -21.09 37.83 -9.23
C LEU A 294 -22.00 37.97 -10.48
N VAL A 295 -22.53 36.84 -10.98
CA VAL A 295 -23.46 36.86 -12.11
C VAL A 295 -24.79 37.49 -11.72
N LEU A 296 -25.33 37.23 -10.53
CA LEU A 296 -26.56 37.86 -10.04
C LEU A 296 -26.39 39.40 -9.84
N LEU A 297 -25.25 39.82 -9.31
CA LEU A 297 -24.95 41.26 -9.15
C LEU A 297 -24.80 41.96 -10.51
N SER A 298 -24.23 41.32 -11.53
CA SER A 298 -24.12 41.89 -12.87
C SER A 298 -25.49 42.00 -13.57
N VAL A 299 -26.39 41.04 -13.37
CA VAL A 299 -27.75 41.08 -13.93
C VAL A 299 -28.61 42.17 -13.24
N ILE A 300 -28.48 42.37 -11.93
CA ILE A 300 -29.19 43.41 -11.21
C ILE A 300 -28.74 44.81 -11.63
N THR A 301 -27.43 45.03 -11.87
CA THR A 301 -26.91 46.29 -12.33
C THR A 301 -27.33 46.65 -13.76
N THR A 302 -27.45 45.68 -14.65
CA THR A 302 -27.94 45.88 -16.02
C THR A 302 -29.44 46.15 -16.06
N LEU A 303 -30.24 45.53 -15.23
CA LEU A 303 -31.68 45.81 -15.13
C LEU A 303 -31.96 47.19 -14.53
N SER A 304 -31.16 47.67 -13.59
CA SER A 304 -31.33 49.03 -13.00
C SER A 304 -30.93 50.15 -13.96
N CYS A 305 -29.97 49.91 -14.89
CA CYS A 305 -29.60 50.90 -15.92
C CYS A 305 -30.64 51.03 -17.06
N ASN A 306 -31.41 49.98 -17.33
CA ASN A 306 -32.46 50.02 -18.37
C ASN A 306 -33.80 50.65 -17.93
N GLN A 307 -33.97 51.00 -16.63
CA GLN A 307 -35.15 51.73 -16.14
C GLN A 307 -34.96 53.26 -16.08
N LEU A 308 -33.80 53.78 -16.47
CA LEU A 308 -33.48 55.22 -16.43
C LEU A 308 -33.39 55.88 -17.80
N TYR A 309 -33.91 55.25 -18.87
CA TYR A 309 -34.12 55.84 -20.17
C TYR A 309 -35.57 55.74 -20.63
#